data_546732e0f2818ab46997a6b10a3f5b3f
#
_entry.id   546732e0f2818ab46997a6b10a3f5b3f
#
_cell.length_a   1.000
_cell.length_b   1.000
_cell.length_c   1.000
_cell.angle_alpha   90.00
_cell.angle_beta   90.00
_cell.angle_gamma   90.00
#
_symmetry.space_group_name_H-M   'P 1'
#
loop_
_entity.id
_entity.type
_entity.pdbx_description
1 polymer ?
#
loop_
_entity_poly.entity_id
_entity_poly.type
_entity_poly.pdbx_seq_one_letter_code
_entity_poly.pdbx_strand_id
1 'polypeptide(L)'
;MLDYRFKDRRILVVDDEERMVRFIRLNLEHDGFRVIEAFNGTQAINKVRSNLPDLVLLDIMMPDIDGFEVLRIIREVSTIPVIMLTAKGEEDDRIHGLELGADDYITKPFSPRELVSRVKAVLRRTETTSGATHGVIEVDSRRKLDFDRREVWVNDELVQLRPTEYRLLYHLVQNAGWVISHDQLLAKVWGYEYRDE
;
A
#
# COMPACT_ATOMS: atom_id res chain seq x y z
N MET A 1 7.72 -21.58 9.22
CA MET A 1 6.28 -21.68 9.45
C MET A 1 5.65 -20.46 8.80
N LEU A 2 4.83 -20.62 7.75
CA LEU A 2 4.18 -19.51 7.06
C LEU A 2 3.19 -18.84 8.04
N ASP A 3 3.34 -17.52 8.23
CA ASP A 3 2.40 -16.76 9.05
C ASP A 3 1.17 -16.44 8.18
N TYR A 4 0.11 -17.22 8.35
CA TYR A 4 -1.12 -17.13 7.55
C TYR A 4 -1.82 -15.77 7.62
N ARG A 5 -1.50 -14.91 8.59
CA ARG A 5 -2.08 -13.57 8.72
C ARG A 5 -1.78 -12.66 7.55
N PHE A 6 -0.62 -12.84 6.91
CA PHE A 6 -0.15 -11.99 5.81
C PHE A 6 -0.32 -12.65 4.44
N LYS A 7 -0.96 -13.83 4.41
CA LYS A 7 -1.21 -14.53 3.15
C LYS A 7 -2.06 -13.67 2.22
N ASP A 8 -1.68 -13.63 0.96
CA ASP A 8 -2.34 -12.86 -0.11
C ASP A 8 -2.27 -11.33 0.02
N ARG A 9 -1.60 -10.76 1.05
CA ARG A 9 -1.33 -9.32 1.10
C ARG A 9 -0.52 -8.88 -0.12
N ARG A 10 -0.91 -7.77 -0.72
CA ARG A 10 -0.31 -7.23 -1.95
C ARG A 10 0.79 -6.25 -1.60
N ILE A 11 2.00 -6.56 -2.03
CA ILE A 11 3.17 -5.70 -1.84
C ILE A 11 3.55 -5.12 -3.20
N LEU A 12 3.54 -3.80 -3.33
CA LEU A 12 4.07 -3.12 -4.50
C LEU A 12 5.59 -2.96 -4.31
N VAL A 13 6.34 -3.52 -5.24
CA VAL A 13 7.81 -3.40 -5.28
C VAL A 13 8.17 -2.46 -6.41
N VAL A 14 8.90 -1.39 -6.07
CA VAL A 14 9.31 -0.32 -6.98
C VAL A 14 10.82 -0.18 -6.94
N ASP A 15 11.49 -0.48 -8.03
CA ASP A 15 12.94 -0.35 -8.20
C ASP A 15 13.21 -0.38 -9.71
N ASP A 16 14.09 0.48 -10.24
CA ASP A 16 14.43 0.52 -11.67
C ASP A 16 15.29 -0.67 -12.10
N GLU A 17 15.95 -1.33 -11.15
CA GLU A 17 16.71 -2.54 -11.39
C GLU A 17 15.82 -3.79 -11.39
N GLU A 18 15.50 -4.32 -12.58
CA GLU A 18 14.65 -5.52 -12.74
C GLU A 18 15.13 -6.73 -11.92
N ARG A 19 16.45 -6.87 -11.74
CA ARG A 19 17.05 -7.95 -10.95
C ARG A 19 16.69 -7.81 -9.47
N MET A 20 16.67 -6.58 -8.95
CA MET A 20 16.29 -6.29 -7.57
C MET A 20 14.80 -6.56 -7.37
N VAL A 21 13.94 -6.07 -8.26
CA VAL A 21 12.49 -6.37 -8.23
C VAL A 21 12.24 -7.88 -8.22
N ARG A 22 12.90 -8.61 -9.11
CA ARG A 22 12.79 -10.07 -9.17
C ARG A 22 13.27 -10.76 -7.89
N PHE A 23 14.40 -10.31 -7.33
CA PHE A 23 14.91 -10.85 -6.07
C PHE A 23 13.92 -10.64 -4.93
N ILE A 24 13.41 -9.43 -4.78
CA ILE A 24 12.42 -9.09 -3.74
C ILE A 24 11.14 -9.90 -3.95
N ARG A 25 10.62 -9.95 -5.18
CA ARG A 25 9.42 -10.72 -5.52
C ARG A 25 9.52 -12.17 -5.07
N LEU A 26 10.55 -12.89 -5.51
CA LEU A 26 10.71 -14.31 -5.20
C LEU A 26 10.71 -14.60 -3.70
N ASN A 27 11.32 -13.72 -2.89
CA ASN A 27 11.38 -13.88 -1.45
C ASN A 27 10.03 -13.57 -0.77
N LEU A 28 9.31 -12.56 -1.24
CA LEU A 28 7.98 -12.22 -0.72
C LEU A 28 6.94 -13.27 -1.09
N GLU A 29 6.93 -13.74 -2.35
CA GLU A 29 6.03 -14.80 -2.80
C GLU A 29 6.26 -16.11 -2.06
N HIS A 30 7.53 -16.45 -1.75
CA HIS A 30 7.87 -17.60 -0.90
C HIS A 30 7.23 -17.52 0.49
N ASP A 31 7.08 -16.32 1.03
CA ASP A 31 6.44 -16.07 2.33
C ASP A 31 4.91 -15.87 2.23
N GLY A 32 4.31 -16.04 1.05
CA GLY A 32 2.87 -16.05 0.81
C GLY A 32 2.26 -14.68 0.46
N PHE A 33 3.07 -13.66 0.20
CA PHE A 33 2.61 -12.38 -0.30
C PHE A 33 2.29 -12.44 -1.79
N ARG A 34 1.44 -11.52 -2.26
CA ARG A 34 1.27 -11.24 -3.70
C ARG A 34 2.09 -10.00 -4.05
N VAL A 35 2.88 -10.08 -5.11
CA VAL A 35 3.75 -8.98 -5.53
C VAL A 35 3.20 -8.29 -6.77
N ILE A 36 3.22 -6.96 -6.73
CA ILE A 36 2.97 -6.06 -7.85
C ILE A 36 4.30 -5.38 -8.14
N GLU A 37 4.73 -5.38 -9.39
CA GLU A 37 6.02 -4.83 -9.79
C GLU A 37 5.86 -3.46 -10.45
N ALA A 38 6.76 -2.52 -10.17
CA ALA A 38 6.91 -1.26 -10.88
C ALA A 38 8.39 -0.95 -11.05
N PHE A 39 8.75 -0.36 -12.19
CA PHE A 39 10.14 -0.13 -12.58
C PHE A 39 10.51 1.36 -12.68
N ASN A 40 9.61 2.24 -12.25
CA ASN A 40 9.82 3.69 -12.17
C ASN A 40 8.71 4.33 -11.33
N GLY A 41 8.90 5.61 -10.98
CA GLY A 41 7.97 6.35 -10.14
C GLY A 41 6.59 6.54 -10.75
N THR A 42 6.51 6.81 -12.04
CA THR A 42 5.23 6.93 -12.77
C THR A 42 4.41 5.64 -12.70
N GLN A 43 5.04 4.48 -12.91
CA GLN A 43 4.38 3.18 -12.76
C GLN A 43 3.93 2.94 -11.31
N ALA A 44 4.77 3.33 -10.33
CA ALA A 44 4.45 3.17 -8.92
C ALA A 44 3.16 3.92 -8.55
N ILE A 45 3.06 5.20 -8.89
CA ILE A 45 1.88 6.03 -8.63
C ILE A 45 0.62 5.42 -9.26
N ASN A 46 0.70 5.02 -10.54
CA ASN A 46 -0.41 4.39 -11.24
C ASN A 46 -0.84 3.07 -10.56
N LYS A 47 0.12 2.24 -10.13
CA LYS A 47 -0.16 0.95 -9.49
C LYS A 47 -0.69 1.09 -8.07
N VAL A 48 -0.28 2.10 -7.33
CA VAL A 48 -0.91 2.44 -6.04
C VAL A 48 -2.39 2.74 -6.25
N ARG A 49 -2.73 3.51 -7.27
CA ARG A 49 -4.11 3.90 -7.58
C ARG A 49 -4.96 2.73 -8.10
N SER A 50 -4.43 1.89 -8.97
CA SER A 50 -5.19 0.82 -9.63
C SER A 50 -5.22 -0.51 -8.89
N ASN A 51 -4.14 -0.87 -8.20
CA ASN A 51 -3.99 -2.18 -7.58
C ASN A 51 -4.21 -2.17 -6.07
N LEU A 52 -4.23 -0.97 -5.43
CA LEU A 52 -4.44 -0.81 -3.98
C LEU A 52 -3.54 -1.77 -3.17
N PRO A 53 -2.21 -1.66 -3.23
CA PRO A 53 -1.33 -2.54 -2.46
C PRO A 53 -1.53 -2.33 -0.95
N ASP A 54 -1.14 -3.30 -0.15
CA ASP A 54 -1.21 -3.23 1.31
C ASP A 54 0.05 -2.60 1.90
N LEU A 55 1.15 -2.57 1.13
CA LEU A 55 2.42 -1.95 1.47
C LEU A 55 3.20 -1.67 0.18
N VAL A 56 4.00 -0.61 0.19
CA VAL A 56 4.93 -0.27 -0.90
C VAL A 56 6.37 -0.41 -0.41
N LEU A 57 7.20 -1.14 -1.17
CA LEU A 57 8.65 -1.10 -1.09
C LEU A 57 9.13 -0.18 -2.20
N LEU A 58 9.82 0.91 -1.86
CA LEU A 58 10.10 1.99 -2.78
C LEU A 58 11.58 2.35 -2.78
N ASP A 59 12.23 2.16 -3.92
CA ASP A 59 13.60 2.64 -4.09
C ASP A 59 13.64 4.17 -4.13
N ILE A 60 14.69 4.74 -3.55
CA ILE A 60 14.91 6.19 -3.57
C ILE A 60 15.45 6.61 -4.93
N MET A 61 16.43 5.89 -5.44
CA MET A 61 17.20 6.28 -6.63
C MET A 61 16.55 5.73 -7.89
N MET A 62 15.66 6.51 -8.50
CA MET A 62 15.01 6.14 -9.76
C MET A 62 15.17 7.26 -10.82
N PRO A 63 15.23 6.92 -12.12
CA PRO A 63 15.65 7.87 -13.16
C PRO A 63 14.58 8.89 -13.60
N ASP A 64 13.28 8.63 -13.33
CA ASP A 64 12.18 9.52 -13.77
C ASP A 64 11.69 10.44 -12.64
N ILE A 65 11.05 9.84 -11.65
CA ILE A 65 10.59 10.50 -10.42
C ILE A 65 11.28 9.77 -9.28
N ASP A 66 12.02 10.48 -8.44
CA ASP A 66 12.70 9.87 -7.31
C ASP A 66 11.71 9.33 -6.25
N GLY A 67 12.20 8.43 -5.39
CA GLY A 67 11.36 7.78 -4.41
C GLY A 67 10.76 8.74 -3.38
N PHE A 68 11.40 9.85 -3.07
CA PHE A 68 10.85 10.84 -2.13
C PHE A 68 9.65 11.57 -2.72
N GLU A 69 9.74 11.96 -3.99
CA GLU A 69 8.63 12.60 -4.69
C GLU A 69 7.47 11.62 -4.89
N VAL A 70 7.75 10.34 -5.19
CA VAL A 70 6.72 9.29 -5.21
C VAL A 70 6.06 9.14 -3.85
N LEU A 71 6.83 9.12 -2.75
CA LEU A 71 6.31 9.06 -1.38
C LEU A 71 5.40 10.25 -1.08
N ARG A 72 5.84 11.48 -1.43
CA ARG A 72 5.05 12.69 -1.25
C ARG A 72 3.69 12.58 -1.94
N ILE A 73 3.68 12.18 -3.22
CA ILE A 73 2.45 11.99 -4.01
C ILE A 73 1.55 10.90 -3.39
N ILE A 74 2.14 9.80 -2.92
CA ILE A 74 1.38 8.74 -2.24
C ILE A 74 0.72 9.30 -0.97
N ARG A 75 1.43 10.11 -0.18
CA ARG A 75 0.91 10.67 1.08
C ARG A 75 -0.22 11.68 0.88
N GLU A 76 -0.27 12.35 -0.26
CA GLU A 76 -1.40 13.24 -0.59
C GLU A 76 -2.75 12.48 -0.69
N VAL A 77 -2.71 11.22 -1.13
CA VAL A 77 -3.92 10.45 -1.48
C VAL A 77 -4.12 9.19 -0.63
N SER A 78 -3.12 8.77 0.14
CA SER A 78 -3.15 7.46 0.81
C SER A 78 -2.30 7.44 2.09
N THR A 79 -2.74 6.65 3.06
CA THR A 79 -2.00 6.30 4.28
C THR A 79 -1.34 4.92 4.17
N ILE A 80 -1.22 4.38 2.96
CA ILE A 80 -0.60 3.07 2.74
C ILE A 80 0.82 3.06 3.29
N PRO A 81 1.24 2.02 4.02
CA PRO A 81 2.60 1.96 4.56
C PRO A 81 3.63 1.88 3.43
N VAL A 82 4.70 2.66 3.57
CA VAL A 82 5.82 2.72 2.63
C VAL A 82 7.12 2.42 3.38
N ILE A 83 7.86 1.44 2.88
CA ILE A 83 9.24 1.15 3.30
C ILE A 83 10.17 1.64 2.19
N MET A 84 11.09 2.54 2.53
CA MET A 84 12.07 3.04 1.58
C MET A 84 13.25 2.08 1.48
N LEU A 85 13.73 1.82 0.26
CA LEU A 85 14.98 1.11 -0.01
C LEU A 85 16.06 2.15 -0.26
N THR A 86 17.14 2.14 0.52
CA THR A 86 18.19 3.18 0.46
C THR A 86 19.58 2.56 0.32
N ALA A 87 20.52 3.28 -0.28
CA ALA A 87 21.92 2.88 -0.30
C ALA A 87 22.57 3.03 1.09
N LYS A 88 23.66 2.31 1.32
CA LYS A 88 24.40 2.38 2.57
C LYS A 88 25.16 3.72 2.68
N GLY A 89 24.94 4.47 3.76
CA GLY A 89 25.69 5.69 4.08
C GLY A 89 24.92 7.01 3.97
N GLU A 90 23.67 6.97 3.52
CA GLU A 90 22.83 8.16 3.37
C GLU A 90 21.93 8.34 4.62
N GLU A 91 22.55 8.84 5.71
CA GLU A 91 21.82 9.09 6.96
C GLU A 91 20.82 10.24 6.78
N ASP A 92 21.20 11.23 5.97
CA ASP A 92 20.33 12.38 5.65
C ASP A 92 19.07 11.94 4.89
N ASP A 93 19.16 10.99 3.99
CA ASP A 93 18.00 10.44 3.26
C ASP A 93 17.00 9.74 4.20
N ARG A 94 17.51 9.08 5.24
CA ARG A 94 16.66 8.42 6.25
C ARG A 94 15.88 9.44 7.08
N ILE A 95 16.53 10.54 7.46
CA ILE A 95 15.91 11.64 8.21
C ILE A 95 14.87 12.31 7.33
N HIS A 96 15.24 12.67 6.11
CA HIS A 96 14.34 13.32 5.16
C HIS A 96 13.08 12.50 4.86
N GLY A 97 13.24 11.23 4.61
CA GLY A 97 12.07 10.42 4.30
C GLY A 97 11.19 10.10 5.53
N LEU A 98 11.74 10.06 6.77
CA LEU A 98 10.91 9.98 7.99
C LEU A 98 10.06 11.24 8.13
N GLU A 99 10.61 12.43 7.83
CA GLU A 99 9.86 13.68 7.82
C GLU A 99 8.76 13.68 6.76
N LEU A 100 8.99 13.03 5.61
CA LEU A 100 7.99 12.83 4.55
C LEU A 100 6.96 11.74 4.87
N GLY A 101 7.12 11.01 5.98
CA GLY A 101 6.15 10.04 6.46
C GLY A 101 6.38 8.61 5.94
N ALA A 102 7.62 8.19 5.68
CA ALA A 102 7.95 6.79 5.49
C ALA A 102 7.77 6.01 6.80
N ASP A 103 7.33 4.75 6.70
CA ASP A 103 7.04 3.90 7.87
C ASP A 103 8.25 3.08 8.34
N ASP A 104 9.20 2.79 7.45
CA ASP A 104 10.47 2.13 7.76
C ASP A 104 11.47 2.30 6.59
N TYR A 105 12.73 1.86 6.83
CA TYR A 105 13.83 1.86 5.88
C TYR A 105 14.55 0.54 5.84
N ILE A 106 14.99 0.14 4.64
CA ILE A 106 15.86 -1.02 4.41
C ILE A 106 17.08 -0.56 3.64
N THR A 107 18.26 -0.73 4.24
CA THR A 107 19.53 -0.34 3.59
C THR A 107 20.03 -1.45 2.67
N LYS A 108 20.31 -1.14 1.41
CA LYS A 108 20.96 -2.04 0.45
C LYS A 108 22.47 -2.16 0.77
N PRO A 109 23.07 -3.38 0.74
CA PRO A 109 22.43 -4.68 0.51
C PRO A 109 21.75 -5.22 1.76
N PHE A 110 20.60 -5.86 1.58
CA PHE A 110 19.83 -6.48 2.66
C PHE A 110 19.66 -7.98 2.42
N SER A 111 19.40 -8.71 3.51
CA SER A 111 19.09 -10.13 3.42
C SER A 111 17.59 -10.37 3.16
N PRO A 112 17.22 -11.50 2.51
CA PRO A 112 15.81 -11.87 2.36
C PRO A 112 15.05 -11.90 3.69
N ARG A 113 15.69 -12.41 4.72
CA ARG A 113 15.11 -12.52 6.06
C ARG A 113 14.82 -11.14 6.67
N GLU A 114 15.72 -10.18 6.49
CA GLU A 114 15.52 -8.81 6.95
C GLU A 114 14.33 -8.16 6.23
N LEU A 115 14.32 -8.23 4.90
CA LEU A 115 13.24 -7.70 4.07
C LEU A 115 11.86 -8.19 4.54
N VAL A 116 11.68 -9.52 4.60
CA VAL A 116 10.40 -10.13 5.00
C VAL A 116 10.03 -9.76 6.43
N SER A 117 11.00 -9.74 7.35
CA SER A 117 10.75 -9.38 8.75
C SER A 117 10.28 -7.94 8.92
N ARG A 118 10.86 -6.99 8.17
CA ARG A 118 10.43 -5.58 8.19
C ARG A 118 9.07 -5.38 7.56
N VAL A 119 8.80 -6.00 6.41
CA VAL A 119 7.48 -5.99 5.79
C VAL A 119 6.41 -6.46 6.77
N LYS A 120 6.61 -7.62 7.41
CA LYS A 120 5.69 -8.16 8.42
C LYS A 120 5.55 -7.22 9.64
N ALA A 121 6.63 -6.59 10.08
CA ALA A 121 6.61 -5.67 11.21
C ALA A 121 5.80 -4.40 10.92
N VAL A 122 5.95 -3.82 9.74
CA VAL A 122 5.20 -2.64 9.31
C VAL A 122 3.74 -2.98 9.15
N LEU A 123 3.38 -4.05 8.44
CA LEU A 123 2.00 -4.50 8.28
C LEU A 123 1.32 -4.73 9.64
N ARG A 124 1.99 -5.34 10.61
CA ARG A 124 1.44 -5.55 11.97
C ARG A 124 1.19 -4.23 12.72
N ARG A 125 2.08 -3.23 12.57
CA ARG A 125 1.88 -1.91 13.22
C ARG A 125 0.67 -1.18 12.64
N THR A 126 0.49 -1.24 11.33
CA THR A 126 -0.67 -0.60 10.68
C THR A 126 -1.98 -1.28 11.06
N GLU A 127 -2.00 -2.58 11.32
CA GLU A 127 -3.17 -3.29 11.86
C GLU A 127 -3.57 -2.80 13.26
N THR A 128 -2.61 -2.44 14.11
CA THR A 128 -2.88 -2.00 15.50
C THR A 128 -3.16 -0.50 15.63
N THR A 129 -2.62 0.33 14.73
CA THR A 129 -2.70 1.80 14.84
C THR A 129 -3.86 2.41 14.07
N SER A 130 -4.25 1.78 12.99
CA SER A 130 -5.49 2.12 12.31
C SER A 130 -6.60 1.36 13.04
N GLY A 131 -7.65 2.04 13.48
CA GLY A 131 -8.95 1.38 13.68
C GLY A 131 -9.47 0.87 12.33
N ALA A 132 -8.54 0.45 11.47
CA ALA A 132 -8.78 -0.07 10.14
C ALA A 132 -9.58 -1.36 10.29
N THR A 133 -10.72 -1.34 9.71
CA THR A 133 -11.61 -2.45 9.50
C THR A 133 -10.84 -3.58 8.79
N HIS A 134 -10.22 -4.45 9.60
CA HIS A 134 -9.66 -5.71 9.15
C HIS A 134 -10.71 -6.80 9.35
N GLY A 135 -10.71 -7.77 8.45
CA GLY A 135 -11.65 -8.87 8.50
C GLY A 135 -12.99 -8.56 7.82
N VAL A 136 -13.94 -9.41 8.11
CA VAL A 136 -15.30 -9.32 7.55
C VAL A 136 -16.15 -8.39 8.41
N ILE A 137 -16.65 -7.31 7.79
CA ILE A 137 -17.68 -6.46 8.40
C ILE A 137 -19.04 -6.88 7.84
N GLU A 138 -19.93 -7.25 8.72
CA GLU A 138 -21.35 -7.39 8.41
C GLU A 138 -22.01 -6.01 8.54
N VAL A 139 -22.36 -5.40 7.40
CA VAL A 139 -23.02 -4.09 7.37
C VAL A 139 -24.48 -4.26 7.78
N ASP A 140 -25.11 -5.32 7.31
CA ASP A 140 -26.46 -5.76 7.68
C ASP A 140 -26.63 -7.26 7.36
N SER A 141 -27.85 -7.77 7.50
CA SER A 141 -28.17 -9.18 7.22
C SER A 141 -27.92 -9.63 5.78
N ARG A 142 -27.65 -8.71 4.86
CA ARG A 142 -27.51 -8.99 3.43
C ARG A 142 -26.13 -8.63 2.88
N ARG A 143 -25.37 -7.76 3.56
CA ARG A 143 -24.12 -7.18 3.02
C ARG A 143 -22.96 -7.45 3.95
N LYS A 144 -21.91 -8.07 3.38
CA LYS A 144 -20.65 -8.36 4.07
C LYS A 144 -19.50 -7.78 3.24
N LEU A 145 -18.53 -7.19 3.90
CA LEU A 145 -17.32 -6.68 3.30
C LEU A 145 -16.12 -7.37 3.94
N ASP A 146 -15.31 -8.04 3.14
CA ASP A 146 -14.02 -8.57 3.54
C ASP A 146 -12.93 -7.60 3.07
N PHE A 147 -12.41 -6.80 3.99
CA PHE A 147 -11.36 -5.82 3.66
C PHE A 147 -10.02 -6.47 3.36
N ASP A 148 -9.74 -7.64 3.92
CA ASP A 148 -8.49 -8.35 3.70
C ASP A 148 -8.45 -8.96 2.30
N ARG A 149 -9.58 -9.50 1.83
CA ARG A 149 -9.74 -10.04 0.48
C ARG A 149 -10.20 -9.02 -0.55
N ARG A 150 -10.71 -7.86 -0.07
CA ARG A 150 -11.39 -6.84 -0.90
C ARG A 150 -12.60 -7.40 -1.64
N GLU A 151 -13.34 -8.23 -0.96
CA GLU A 151 -14.57 -8.85 -1.44
C GLU A 151 -15.79 -8.15 -0.83
N VAL A 152 -16.79 -7.98 -1.65
CA VAL A 152 -18.09 -7.44 -1.24
C VAL A 152 -19.16 -8.48 -1.56
N TRP A 153 -19.92 -8.86 -0.56
CA TRP A 153 -20.98 -9.85 -0.70
C TRP A 153 -22.33 -9.20 -0.46
N VAL A 154 -23.27 -9.45 -1.35
CA VAL A 154 -24.65 -8.98 -1.23
C VAL A 154 -25.58 -10.19 -1.43
N ASN A 155 -26.40 -10.52 -0.41
CA ASN A 155 -27.24 -11.72 -0.40
C ASN A 155 -26.44 -13.02 -0.67
N ASP A 156 -25.24 -13.14 -0.08
CA ASP A 156 -24.29 -14.23 -0.26
C ASP A 156 -23.72 -14.40 -1.71
N GLU A 157 -23.95 -13.42 -2.59
CA GLU A 157 -23.34 -13.35 -3.91
C GLU A 157 -22.16 -12.38 -3.90
N LEU A 158 -21.02 -12.80 -4.51
CA LEU A 158 -19.83 -11.97 -4.64
C LEU A 158 -20.07 -10.88 -5.70
N VAL A 159 -19.98 -9.63 -5.27
CA VAL A 159 -20.06 -8.45 -6.16
C VAL A 159 -18.66 -7.99 -6.53
N GLN A 160 -18.36 -7.98 -7.82
CA GLN A 160 -17.09 -7.45 -8.31
C GLN A 160 -17.17 -5.94 -8.46
N LEU A 161 -16.42 -5.22 -7.63
CA LEU A 161 -16.25 -3.78 -7.73
C LEU A 161 -15.00 -3.42 -8.53
N ARG A 162 -15.09 -2.37 -9.33
CA ARG A 162 -13.90 -1.75 -9.94
C ARG A 162 -13.01 -1.16 -8.84
N PRO A 163 -11.70 -1.02 -9.07
CA PRO A 163 -10.78 -0.48 -8.05
C PRO A 163 -11.21 0.85 -7.45
N THR A 164 -11.76 1.75 -8.27
CA THR A 164 -12.26 3.06 -7.82
C THR A 164 -13.52 2.94 -6.97
N GLU A 165 -14.45 2.05 -7.35
CA GLU A 165 -15.69 1.77 -6.60
C GLU A 165 -15.36 1.17 -5.22
N TYR A 166 -14.42 0.20 -5.20
CA TYR A 166 -13.96 -0.37 -3.94
C TYR A 166 -13.30 0.69 -3.04
N ARG A 167 -12.46 1.57 -3.61
CA ARG A 167 -11.79 2.65 -2.87
C ARG A 167 -12.81 3.61 -2.27
N LEU A 168 -13.83 3.99 -3.03
CA LEU A 168 -14.93 4.82 -2.54
C LEU A 168 -15.64 4.15 -1.36
N LEU A 169 -16.04 2.89 -1.54
CA LEU A 169 -16.69 2.11 -0.49
C LEU A 169 -15.83 1.99 0.76
N TYR A 170 -14.53 1.71 0.60
CA TYR A 170 -13.56 1.63 1.69
C TYR A 170 -13.53 2.94 2.50
N HIS A 171 -13.41 4.08 1.84
CA HIS A 171 -13.38 5.38 2.53
C HIS A 171 -14.70 5.74 3.20
N LEU A 172 -15.83 5.37 2.62
CA LEU A 172 -17.14 5.57 3.24
C LEU A 172 -17.29 4.72 4.51
N VAL A 173 -16.90 3.45 4.46
CA VAL A 173 -17.00 2.56 5.63
C VAL A 173 -16.02 2.97 6.73
N GLN A 174 -14.80 3.37 6.40
CA GLN A 174 -13.81 3.86 7.35
C GLN A 174 -14.28 5.11 8.12
N ASN A 175 -15.18 5.87 7.53
CA ASN A 175 -15.73 7.09 8.13
C ASN A 175 -17.23 6.94 8.44
N ALA A 176 -17.69 5.69 8.67
CA ALA A 176 -19.09 5.46 9.01
C ALA A 176 -19.50 6.24 10.26
N GLY A 177 -20.62 6.97 10.18
CA GLY A 177 -21.09 7.86 11.24
C GLY A 177 -20.53 9.28 11.19
N TRP A 178 -19.60 9.60 10.27
CA TRP A 178 -19.05 10.92 10.06
C TRP A 178 -19.40 11.45 8.66
N VAL A 179 -19.60 12.76 8.57
CA VAL A 179 -19.80 13.42 7.26
C VAL A 179 -18.44 13.62 6.60
N ILE A 180 -18.28 13.10 5.40
CA ILE A 180 -17.10 13.34 4.55
C ILE A 180 -17.50 14.35 3.49
N SER A 181 -16.70 15.41 3.29
CA SER A 181 -16.95 16.37 2.22
C SER A 181 -16.69 15.75 0.85
N HIS A 182 -17.34 16.29 -0.18
CA HIS A 182 -17.13 15.90 -1.57
C HIS A 182 -15.65 15.99 -1.97
N ASP A 183 -14.99 17.11 -1.62
CA ASP A 183 -13.58 17.33 -1.94
C ASP A 183 -12.65 16.32 -1.27
N GLN A 184 -12.96 15.92 -0.02
CA GLN A 184 -12.21 14.87 0.67
C GLN A 184 -12.38 13.52 -0.01
N LEU A 185 -13.58 13.17 -0.49
CA LEU A 185 -13.81 11.93 -1.23
C LEU A 185 -13.12 11.96 -2.59
N LEU A 186 -13.22 13.06 -3.33
CA LEU A 186 -12.54 13.22 -4.61
C LEU A 186 -11.03 13.07 -4.45
N ALA A 187 -10.43 13.78 -3.51
CA ALA A 187 -8.99 13.69 -3.25
C ALA A 187 -8.54 12.27 -2.89
N LYS A 188 -9.28 11.57 -2.03
CA LYS A 188 -8.94 10.21 -1.58
C LYS A 188 -9.17 9.13 -2.63
N VAL A 189 -10.17 9.29 -3.51
CA VAL A 189 -10.56 8.27 -4.49
C VAL A 189 -9.92 8.50 -5.85
N TRP A 190 -9.84 9.75 -6.30
CA TRP A 190 -9.33 10.11 -7.64
C TRP A 190 -8.01 10.87 -7.61
N GLY A 191 -7.62 11.48 -6.49
CA GLY A 191 -6.43 12.33 -6.35
C GLY A 191 -6.78 13.82 -6.41
N TYR A 192 -5.81 14.67 -6.02
CA TYR A 192 -6.04 16.13 -5.94
C TYR A 192 -6.22 16.81 -7.31
N GLU A 193 -5.85 16.15 -8.40
CA GLU A 193 -5.99 16.66 -9.77
C GLU A 193 -7.45 16.90 -10.18
N TYR A 194 -8.40 16.31 -9.48
CA TYR A 194 -9.85 16.41 -9.76
C TYR A 194 -10.58 17.40 -8.85
N ARG A 195 -9.84 18.29 -8.16
CA ARG A 195 -10.46 19.30 -7.28
C ARG A 195 -11.08 20.49 -8.01
N ASP A 196 -10.64 20.74 -9.24
CA ASP A 196 -10.96 21.96 -10.00
C ASP A 196 -11.84 21.72 -11.24
N GLU A 197 -12.47 20.58 -11.36
CA GLU A 197 -13.54 20.27 -12.32
C GLU A 197 -14.87 20.11 -11.55
#